data_23734e55bc13012fbd01182d292700fd
#
_entry.id   23734e55bc13012fbd01182d292700fd
#
_cell.length_a   1.000
_cell.length_b   1.000
_cell.length_c   1.000
_cell.angle_alpha   90.00
_cell.angle_beta   90.00
_cell.angle_gamma   90.00
#
_symmetry.space_group_name_H-M   'P 1'
#
loop_
_entity.id
_entity.type
_entity.pdbx_description
1 polymer ?
#
loop_
_entity_poly.entity_id
_entity_poly.type
_entity_poly.pdbx_seq_one_letter_code
_entity_poly.pdbx_strand_id
1 'polypeptide(L)'
;MGLLTVGVVGTSNKEDERRFPIHPEHLSRIPEQIRRHLIFEQGYGAAFNIADSEIAELTGGVASRHELLADIGRVIMVKPVLADLQELREGGTLWGYLHCVQQWDLTQAAIDRKLTLIAFEDMFVWSPKGQIGRHTFYKNNEMAGYCAALHAFQIRGIDGHYGDQRKTIIFSFGAVSRGAIYALKAHGFRDITICIQRPDHEVREEVLDCHYVKIVAGKKGQPRMLVVEHDGSCRPLTELISEADIIVNGTFQETDNPIDFLTEQEGECLKANSLIIDVSCDEGMGFFFAKPTTFKNPMFKYKTTDYYAVDHTPSYLWESATRSISAALVVYLPIVLAGPSSWQKNQTIRKAINIEEGVIRNPSILSFQKRHPSDGDASINPVGNSSWNRGDV
;
A
#
# COMPACT_ATOMS: atom_id res chain seq x y z
N MET A 1 -33.48 4.76 -4.00
CA MET A 1 -32.63 4.77 -5.20
C MET A 1 -32.23 3.33 -5.49
N GLY A 2 -32.17 2.92 -6.78
CA GLY A 2 -31.67 1.61 -7.16
C GLY A 2 -30.17 1.50 -6.92
N LEU A 3 -29.64 0.25 -6.93
CA LEU A 3 -28.21 0.01 -6.85
C LEU A 3 -27.49 0.48 -8.13
N LEU A 4 -26.29 0.97 -7.98
CA LEU A 4 -25.41 1.32 -9.12
C LEU A 4 -24.88 0.07 -9.79
N THR A 5 -24.78 0.07 -11.12
CA THR A 5 -24.01 -0.92 -11.86
C THR A 5 -22.54 -0.56 -11.82
N VAL A 6 -21.68 -1.54 -11.52
CA VAL A 6 -20.24 -1.37 -11.33
C VAL A 6 -19.49 -2.41 -12.15
N GLY A 7 -18.52 -1.96 -12.95
CA GLY A 7 -17.59 -2.79 -13.68
C GLY A 7 -16.51 -3.36 -12.77
N VAL A 8 -16.19 -4.63 -12.90
CA VAL A 8 -15.08 -5.29 -12.21
C VAL A 8 -14.00 -5.58 -13.23
N VAL A 9 -12.95 -4.73 -13.22
CA VAL A 9 -11.88 -4.75 -14.20
C VAL A 9 -10.73 -5.59 -13.69
N GLY A 10 -10.35 -6.63 -14.42
CA GLY A 10 -9.27 -7.55 -14.08
C GLY A 10 -7.91 -7.13 -14.62
N THR A 11 -7.90 -6.30 -15.65
CA THR A 11 -6.68 -5.80 -16.29
C THR A 11 -6.33 -4.38 -15.81
N SER A 12 -5.05 -4.02 -15.88
CA SER A 12 -4.54 -2.67 -15.63
C SER A 12 -3.42 -2.35 -16.61
N ASN A 13 -3.25 -1.09 -16.96
CA ASN A 13 -2.08 -0.63 -17.72
C ASN A 13 -0.79 -0.58 -16.87
N LYS A 14 -0.86 -0.88 -15.57
CA LYS A 14 0.31 -1.07 -14.72
C LYS A 14 1.05 -2.35 -15.14
N GLU A 15 2.32 -2.20 -15.57
CA GLU A 15 3.16 -3.35 -15.93
C GLU A 15 3.24 -4.35 -14.76
N ASP A 16 3.08 -5.63 -15.07
CA ASP A 16 3.13 -6.75 -14.11
C ASP A 16 2.07 -6.74 -13.01
N GLU A 17 1.02 -5.91 -13.09
CA GLU A 17 -0.13 -6.06 -12.19
C GLU A 17 -0.92 -7.31 -12.60
N ARG A 18 -1.08 -8.23 -11.65
CA ARG A 18 -1.70 -9.54 -11.87
C ARG A 18 -2.83 -9.86 -10.92
N ARG A 19 -3.07 -8.98 -9.94
CA ARG A 19 -4.12 -9.15 -8.93
C ARG A 19 -5.47 -8.74 -9.49
N PHE A 20 -6.50 -9.41 -9.01
CA PHE A 20 -7.89 -9.13 -9.36
C PHE A 20 -8.66 -8.56 -8.16
N PRO A 21 -9.64 -7.67 -8.37
CA PRO A 21 -10.43 -7.11 -7.26
C PRO A 21 -11.30 -8.16 -6.56
N ILE A 22 -11.92 -9.07 -7.32
CA ILE A 22 -12.84 -10.08 -6.81
C ILE A 22 -12.39 -11.47 -7.27
N HIS A 23 -12.11 -12.36 -6.31
CA HIS A 23 -11.86 -13.76 -6.61
C HIS A 23 -13.17 -14.46 -6.97
N PRO A 24 -13.27 -15.21 -8.10
CA PRO A 24 -14.53 -15.82 -8.54
C PRO A 24 -15.21 -16.71 -7.48
N GLU A 25 -14.45 -17.46 -6.69
CA GLU A 25 -15.02 -18.26 -5.60
C GLU A 25 -15.76 -17.42 -4.54
N HIS A 26 -15.44 -16.14 -4.42
CA HIS A 26 -16.10 -15.24 -3.47
C HIS A 26 -17.45 -14.71 -4.00
N LEU A 27 -17.80 -14.95 -5.28
CA LEU A 27 -19.10 -14.56 -5.81
C LEU A 27 -20.25 -15.17 -5.01
N SER A 28 -20.09 -16.42 -4.55
CA SER A 28 -21.08 -17.06 -3.69
C SER A 28 -21.33 -16.37 -2.35
N ARG A 29 -20.36 -15.58 -1.88
CA ARG A 29 -20.47 -14.79 -0.62
C ARG A 29 -21.15 -13.44 -0.81
N ILE A 30 -21.32 -13.00 -2.05
CA ILE A 30 -21.96 -11.73 -2.38
C ILE A 30 -23.46 -12.00 -2.55
N PRO A 31 -24.35 -11.28 -1.83
CA PRO A 31 -25.79 -11.43 -2.00
C PRO A 31 -26.18 -11.27 -3.48
N GLU A 32 -27.09 -12.12 -3.96
CA GLU A 32 -27.48 -12.13 -5.38
C GLU A 32 -27.91 -10.75 -5.90
N GLN A 33 -28.70 -10.03 -5.12
CA GLN A 33 -29.13 -8.68 -5.44
C GLN A 33 -27.99 -7.67 -5.63
N ILE A 34 -26.82 -7.92 -5.04
CA ILE A 34 -25.62 -7.09 -5.20
C ILE A 34 -24.85 -7.57 -6.43
N ARG A 35 -24.57 -8.89 -6.54
CA ARG A 35 -23.77 -9.42 -7.65
C ARG A 35 -24.42 -9.23 -9.02
N ARG A 36 -25.74 -9.14 -9.10
CA ARG A 36 -26.48 -8.79 -10.34
C ARG A 36 -26.20 -7.38 -10.86
N HIS A 37 -25.58 -6.53 -10.07
CA HIS A 37 -25.12 -5.20 -10.45
C HIS A 37 -23.60 -5.12 -10.73
N LEU A 38 -22.89 -6.26 -10.68
CA LEU A 38 -21.48 -6.36 -11.04
C LEU A 38 -21.36 -6.89 -12.47
N ILE A 39 -20.69 -6.14 -13.33
CA ILE A 39 -20.37 -6.54 -14.71
C ILE A 39 -18.86 -6.78 -14.76
N PHE A 40 -18.46 -7.99 -15.13
CA PHE A 40 -17.05 -8.37 -15.15
C PHE A 40 -16.42 -8.11 -16.51
N GLU A 41 -15.11 -7.87 -16.52
CA GLU A 41 -14.36 -7.76 -17.77
C GLU A 41 -14.33 -9.10 -18.51
N GLN A 42 -14.45 -9.07 -19.83
CA GLN A 42 -14.31 -10.24 -20.68
C GLN A 42 -12.91 -10.88 -20.47
N GLY A 43 -12.90 -12.21 -20.30
CA GLY A 43 -11.68 -12.95 -19.99
C GLY A 43 -11.26 -12.92 -18.52
N TYR A 44 -12.02 -12.27 -17.63
CA TYR A 44 -11.71 -12.16 -16.20
C TYR A 44 -11.46 -13.52 -15.55
N GLY A 45 -12.26 -14.52 -15.88
CA GLY A 45 -12.17 -15.87 -15.30
C GLY A 45 -11.01 -16.71 -15.81
N ALA A 46 -10.35 -16.32 -16.89
CA ALA A 46 -9.33 -17.14 -17.55
C ALA A 46 -8.16 -17.52 -16.65
N ALA A 47 -7.70 -16.58 -15.79
CA ALA A 47 -6.65 -16.84 -14.81
C ALA A 47 -7.04 -17.88 -13.73
N PHE A 48 -8.33 -18.14 -13.58
CA PHE A 48 -8.92 -19.07 -12.59
C PHE A 48 -9.52 -20.32 -13.25
N ASN A 49 -9.32 -20.51 -14.56
CA ASN A 49 -9.93 -21.58 -15.36
C ASN A 49 -11.47 -21.58 -15.31
N ILE A 50 -12.09 -20.42 -15.30
CA ILE A 50 -13.55 -20.20 -15.27
C ILE A 50 -13.94 -19.47 -16.56
N ALA A 51 -14.98 -19.96 -17.23
CA ALA A 51 -15.48 -19.35 -18.46
C ALA A 51 -16.30 -18.08 -18.17
N ASP A 52 -16.30 -17.14 -19.11
CA ASP A 52 -17.10 -15.90 -19.01
C ASP A 52 -18.60 -16.20 -18.85
N SER A 53 -19.10 -17.27 -19.45
CA SER A 53 -20.48 -17.72 -19.28
C SER A 53 -20.83 -18.06 -17.84
N GLU A 54 -19.92 -18.71 -17.11
CA GLU A 54 -20.13 -19.08 -15.70
C GLU A 54 -20.16 -17.82 -14.80
N ILE A 55 -19.31 -16.84 -15.11
CA ILE A 55 -19.33 -15.54 -14.41
C ILE A 55 -20.64 -14.81 -14.72
N ALA A 56 -21.06 -14.77 -15.98
CA ALA A 56 -22.28 -14.09 -16.41
C ALA A 56 -23.55 -14.70 -15.79
N GLU A 57 -23.61 -16.01 -15.60
CA GLU A 57 -24.73 -16.68 -14.93
C GLU A 57 -24.90 -16.22 -13.47
N LEU A 58 -23.79 -15.94 -12.78
CA LEU A 58 -23.80 -15.56 -11.37
C LEU A 58 -23.92 -14.07 -11.12
N THR A 59 -23.62 -13.22 -12.12
CA THR A 59 -23.46 -11.78 -11.97
C THR A 59 -24.42 -10.99 -12.84
N GLY A 60 -24.17 -9.71 -13.05
CA GLY A 60 -24.91 -8.87 -14.00
C GLY A 60 -24.48 -9.08 -15.46
N GLY A 61 -23.42 -9.85 -15.69
CA GLY A 61 -22.90 -10.16 -17.02
C GLY A 61 -21.40 -9.93 -17.16
N VAL A 62 -20.96 -10.03 -18.41
CA VAL A 62 -19.58 -9.79 -18.85
C VAL A 62 -19.60 -8.76 -19.97
N ALA A 63 -18.65 -7.83 -19.98
CA ALA A 63 -18.52 -6.80 -21.01
C ALA A 63 -17.04 -6.56 -21.33
N SER A 64 -16.77 -5.94 -22.46
CA SER A 64 -15.42 -5.55 -22.83
C SER A 64 -14.87 -4.47 -21.86
N ARG A 65 -13.54 -4.37 -21.77
CA ARG A 65 -12.89 -3.30 -20.99
C ARG A 65 -13.41 -1.91 -21.39
N HIS A 66 -13.57 -1.66 -22.69
CA HIS A 66 -14.08 -0.38 -23.19
C HIS A 66 -15.48 -0.07 -22.66
N GLU A 67 -16.42 -1.02 -22.74
CA GLU A 67 -17.78 -0.84 -22.22
C GLU A 67 -17.78 -0.58 -20.71
N LEU A 68 -16.90 -1.24 -19.95
CA LEU A 68 -16.79 -1.01 -18.50
C LEU A 68 -16.30 0.40 -18.17
N LEU A 69 -15.27 0.87 -18.87
CA LEU A 69 -14.63 2.16 -18.57
C LEU A 69 -15.38 3.34 -19.21
N ALA A 70 -15.76 3.22 -20.49
CA ALA A 70 -16.36 4.31 -21.24
C ALA A 70 -17.89 4.42 -21.05
N ASP A 71 -18.61 3.29 -20.98
CA ASP A 71 -20.09 3.31 -20.93
C ASP A 71 -20.60 3.21 -19.49
N ILE A 72 -20.18 2.21 -18.72
CA ILE A 72 -20.55 2.08 -17.30
C ILE A 72 -19.88 3.18 -16.49
N GLY A 73 -18.57 3.35 -16.63
CA GLY A 73 -17.78 4.42 -16.02
C GLY A 73 -17.77 4.42 -14.49
N ARG A 74 -18.14 3.32 -13.86
CA ARG A 74 -17.98 3.06 -12.42
C ARG A 74 -17.31 1.72 -12.29
N VAL A 75 -16.06 1.72 -11.85
CA VAL A 75 -15.24 0.52 -11.91
C VAL A 75 -14.46 0.26 -10.64
N ILE A 76 -14.18 -1.01 -10.41
CA ILE A 76 -13.24 -1.50 -9.40
C ILE A 76 -12.04 -2.05 -10.16
N MET A 77 -10.84 -1.57 -9.83
CA MET A 77 -9.58 -2.02 -10.43
C MET A 77 -8.50 -2.01 -9.36
N VAL A 78 -7.62 -3.03 -9.30
CA VAL A 78 -6.68 -3.14 -8.18
C VAL A 78 -5.67 -2.00 -8.17
N LYS A 79 -4.91 -1.81 -9.25
CA LYS A 79 -3.88 -0.75 -9.31
C LYS A 79 -3.94 -0.02 -10.64
N PRO A 80 -4.85 0.96 -10.76
CA PRO A 80 -4.91 1.80 -11.94
C PRO A 80 -3.72 2.74 -12.04
N VAL A 81 -3.38 3.11 -13.26
CA VAL A 81 -2.40 4.14 -13.59
C VAL A 81 -3.05 5.24 -14.44
N LEU A 82 -2.33 6.31 -14.77
CA LEU A 82 -2.85 7.44 -15.54
C LEU A 82 -3.56 7.01 -16.85
N ALA A 83 -3.00 6.03 -17.57
CA ALA A 83 -3.61 5.51 -18.79
C ALA A 83 -5.01 4.92 -18.57
N ASP A 84 -5.22 4.21 -17.45
CA ASP A 84 -6.53 3.65 -17.10
C ASP A 84 -7.56 4.77 -16.81
N LEU A 85 -7.14 5.86 -16.17
CA LEU A 85 -8.01 7.02 -15.93
C LEU A 85 -8.40 7.74 -17.23
N GLN A 86 -7.50 7.73 -18.21
CA GLN A 86 -7.78 8.32 -19.52
C GLN A 86 -8.84 7.55 -20.31
N GLU A 87 -8.95 6.24 -20.10
CA GLU A 87 -10.00 5.39 -20.67
C GLU A 87 -11.35 5.57 -19.97
N LEU A 88 -11.34 5.96 -18.68
CA LEU A 88 -12.55 6.11 -17.88
C LEU A 88 -13.35 7.33 -18.35
N ARG A 89 -14.67 7.20 -18.51
CA ARG A 89 -15.52 8.33 -18.91
C ARG A 89 -15.43 9.51 -17.95
N GLU A 90 -15.68 10.71 -18.45
CA GLU A 90 -15.81 11.93 -17.63
C GLU A 90 -16.92 11.76 -16.56
N GLY A 91 -16.69 12.24 -15.34
CA GLY A 91 -17.58 12.05 -14.20
C GLY A 91 -17.63 10.61 -13.67
N GLY A 92 -16.75 9.75 -14.14
CA GLY A 92 -16.68 8.34 -13.74
C GLY A 92 -16.21 8.16 -12.29
N THR A 93 -16.39 6.93 -11.77
CA THR A 93 -15.94 6.55 -10.42
C THR A 93 -14.98 5.39 -10.52
N LEU A 94 -13.84 5.47 -9.83
CA LEU A 94 -12.85 4.41 -9.75
C LEU A 94 -12.52 4.08 -8.31
N TRP A 95 -12.53 2.79 -7.96
CA TRP A 95 -12.22 2.27 -6.64
C TRP A 95 -11.02 1.32 -6.74
N GLY A 96 -9.87 1.69 -6.15
CA GLY A 96 -8.60 0.96 -6.29
C GLY A 96 -7.45 1.57 -5.50
N TYR A 97 -6.23 1.02 -5.63
CA TYR A 97 -5.00 1.63 -5.12
C TYR A 97 -4.54 2.76 -6.05
N LEU A 98 -4.84 3.99 -5.69
CA LEU A 98 -4.72 5.17 -6.55
C LEU A 98 -3.45 5.97 -6.28
N HIS A 99 -2.99 6.00 -5.03
CA HIS A 99 -1.83 6.79 -4.58
C HIS A 99 -1.86 8.26 -5.05
N CYS A 100 -3.04 8.88 -4.98
CA CYS A 100 -3.27 10.25 -5.45
C CYS A 100 -2.29 11.26 -4.84
N VAL A 101 -1.88 11.07 -3.59
CA VAL A 101 -0.99 12.00 -2.90
C VAL A 101 0.36 12.10 -3.63
N GLN A 102 0.96 10.98 -4.02
CA GLN A 102 2.26 10.94 -4.68
C GLN A 102 2.19 11.13 -6.21
N GLN A 103 1.03 10.87 -6.82
CA GLN A 103 0.87 10.87 -8.29
C GLN A 103 0.20 12.15 -8.80
N TRP A 104 1.00 13.17 -9.08
CA TRP A 104 0.50 14.47 -9.53
C TRP A 104 -0.33 14.41 -10.82
N ASP A 105 0.18 13.71 -11.84
CA ASP A 105 -0.48 13.61 -13.16
C ASP A 105 -1.81 12.84 -13.07
N LEU A 106 -1.86 11.76 -12.27
CA LEU A 106 -3.07 11.00 -12.05
C LEU A 106 -4.13 11.86 -11.33
N THR A 107 -3.70 12.60 -10.32
CA THR A 107 -4.57 13.54 -9.58
C THR A 107 -5.10 14.63 -10.49
N GLN A 108 -4.24 15.22 -11.34
CA GLN A 108 -4.67 16.25 -12.28
C GLN A 108 -5.68 15.72 -13.30
N ALA A 109 -5.44 14.54 -13.86
CA ALA A 109 -6.38 13.90 -14.78
C ALA A 109 -7.75 13.64 -14.12
N ALA A 110 -7.75 13.26 -12.83
CA ALA A 110 -9.00 13.05 -12.10
C ALA A 110 -9.77 14.36 -11.87
N ILE A 111 -9.08 15.48 -11.60
CA ILE A 111 -9.68 16.81 -11.47
C ILE A 111 -10.27 17.25 -12.81
N ASP A 112 -9.48 17.23 -13.88
CA ASP A 112 -9.86 17.70 -15.21
C ASP A 112 -11.07 16.94 -15.78
N ARG A 113 -11.14 15.64 -15.49
CA ARG A 113 -12.21 14.73 -15.94
C ARG A 113 -13.36 14.57 -14.94
N LYS A 114 -13.35 15.36 -13.85
CA LYS A 114 -14.37 15.34 -12.77
C LYS A 114 -14.62 13.95 -12.21
N LEU A 115 -13.57 13.14 -12.04
CA LEU A 115 -13.70 11.79 -11.53
C LEU A 115 -13.96 11.76 -10.03
N THR A 116 -14.57 10.66 -9.57
CA THR A 116 -14.63 10.31 -8.14
C THR A 116 -13.69 9.14 -7.89
N LEU A 117 -12.73 9.32 -6.99
CA LEU A 117 -11.70 8.35 -6.68
C LEU A 117 -11.82 7.89 -5.22
N ILE A 118 -12.06 6.57 -5.03
CA ILE A 118 -12.12 5.91 -3.73
C ILE A 118 -10.85 5.06 -3.57
N ALA A 119 -9.96 5.47 -2.67
CA ALA A 119 -8.62 4.92 -2.54
C ALA A 119 -8.58 3.72 -1.57
N PHE A 120 -8.12 2.56 -2.04
CA PHE A 120 -7.93 1.38 -1.20
C PHE A 120 -6.93 1.64 -0.07
N GLU A 121 -5.88 2.41 -0.31
CA GLU A 121 -4.85 2.78 0.66
C GLU A 121 -5.37 3.61 1.83
N ASP A 122 -6.52 4.27 1.68
CA ASP A 122 -7.15 5.07 2.73
C ASP A 122 -8.36 4.36 3.39
N MET A 123 -8.61 3.09 3.06
CA MET A 123 -9.68 2.32 3.66
C MET A 123 -9.25 1.72 5.00
N PHE A 124 -9.59 2.41 6.08
CA PHE A 124 -9.38 1.94 7.44
C PHE A 124 -10.71 1.61 8.14
N VAL A 125 -10.68 0.65 9.05
CA VAL A 125 -11.78 0.42 9.98
C VAL A 125 -11.75 1.53 11.03
N TRP A 126 -12.89 2.13 11.32
CA TRP A 126 -13.00 3.22 12.28
C TRP A 126 -13.80 2.81 13.50
N SER A 127 -13.37 3.22 14.69
CA SER A 127 -14.16 3.05 15.90
C SER A 127 -15.37 3.98 15.89
N PRO A 128 -16.43 3.69 16.68
CA PRO A 128 -17.56 4.60 16.85
C PRO A 128 -17.18 6.00 17.35
N LYS A 129 -16.01 6.11 18.00
CA LYS A 129 -15.45 7.39 18.48
C LYS A 129 -14.61 8.11 17.43
N GLY A 130 -14.55 7.60 16.18
CA GLY A 130 -13.78 8.21 15.09
C GLY A 130 -12.28 7.96 15.16
N GLN A 131 -11.82 7.00 15.96
CA GLN A 131 -10.42 6.60 16.00
C GLN A 131 -10.13 5.66 14.84
N ILE A 132 -8.99 5.86 14.20
CA ILE A 132 -8.50 4.99 13.14
C ILE A 132 -8.12 3.63 13.73
N GLY A 133 -8.54 2.57 13.07
CA GLY A 133 -8.19 1.20 13.41
C GLY A 133 -7.38 0.56 12.29
N ARG A 134 -7.49 -0.77 12.18
CA ARG A 134 -6.72 -1.55 11.21
C ARG A 134 -7.09 -1.20 9.77
N HIS A 135 -6.09 -1.19 8.90
CA HIS A 135 -6.28 -1.07 7.46
C HIS A 135 -7.16 -2.20 6.92
N THR A 136 -8.13 -1.90 6.06
CA THR A 136 -9.05 -2.91 5.49
C THR A 136 -8.29 -4.01 4.75
N PHE A 137 -7.27 -3.64 3.99
CA PHE A 137 -6.45 -4.59 3.23
C PHE A 137 -5.14 -4.98 3.94
N TYR A 138 -5.15 -5.06 5.29
CA TYR A 138 -3.95 -5.34 6.08
C TYR A 138 -3.22 -6.63 5.66
N LYS A 139 -3.97 -7.66 5.19
CA LYS A 139 -3.36 -8.90 4.70
C LYS A 139 -2.62 -8.72 3.38
N ASN A 140 -3.12 -7.86 2.49
CA ASN A 140 -2.38 -7.49 1.28
C ASN A 140 -1.12 -6.68 1.63
N ASN A 141 -1.19 -5.82 2.66
CA ASN A 141 -0.02 -5.08 3.14
C ASN A 141 1.02 -6.02 3.78
N GLU A 142 0.58 -7.03 4.56
CA GLU A 142 1.45 -8.08 5.07
C GLU A 142 2.12 -8.84 3.92
N MET A 143 1.34 -9.20 2.89
CA MET A 143 1.89 -9.84 1.69
C MET A 143 2.87 -8.94 0.94
N ALA A 144 2.73 -7.61 0.99
CA ALA A 144 3.69 -6.71 0.36
C ALA A 144 5.10 -6.91 0.94
N GLY A 145 5.23 -6.92 2.26
CA GLY A 145 6.51 -7.21 2.91
C GLY A 145 7.02 -8.62 2.66
N TYR A 146 6.13 -9.62 2.73
CA TYR A 146 6.48 -11.01 2.47
C TYR A 146 7.02 -11.21 1.05
N CYS A 147 6.29 -10.73 0.05
CA CYS A 147 6.67 -10.87 -1.36
C CYS A 147 7.93 -10.07 -1.70
N ALA A 148 8.12 -8.87 -1.12
CA ALA A 148 9.31 -8.07 -1.32
C ALA A 148 10.56 -8.80 -0.84
N ALA A 149 10.53 -9.33 0.37
CA ALA A 149 11.64 -10.10 0.93
C ALA A 149 11.90 -11.38 0.12
N LEU A 150 10.86 -12.16 -0.18
CA LEU A 150 10.96 -13.39 -0.97
C LEU A 150 11.60 -13.13 -2.34
N HIS A 151 11.11 -12.15 -3.09
CA HIS A 151 11.62 -11.83 -4.43
C HIS A 151 13.05 -11.27 -4.37
N ALA A 152 13.35 -10.41 -3.40
CA ALA A 152 14.69 -9.87 -3.20
C ALA A 152 15.70 -10.99 -2.89
N PHE A 153 15.36 -11.99 -2.06
CA PHE A 153 16.22 -13.13 -1.76
C PHE A 153 16.49 -13.97 -2.99
N GLN A 154 15.48 -14.24 -3.81
CA GLN A 154 15.65 -14.99 -5.06
C GLN A 154 16.60 -14.30 -6.02
N ILE A 155 16.46 -12.98 -6.21
CA ILE A 155 17.33 -12.21 -7.11
C ILE A 155 18.77 -12.19 -6.60
N ARG A 156 18.94 -12.04 -5.28
CA ARG A 156 20.26 -12.03 -4.64
C ARG A 156 20.88 -13.42 -4.51
N GLY A 157 20.10 -14.50 -4.72
CA GLY A 157 20.56 -15.87 -4.53
C GLY A 157 20.95 -16.16 -3.08
N ILE A 158 20.22 -15.63 -2.09
CA ILE A 158 20.55 -15.78 -0.67
C ILE A 158 19.45 -16.52 0.09
N ASP A 159 19.88 -17.38 1.03
CA ASP A 159 19.02 -18.12 1.93
C ASP A 159 19.78 -18.38 3.25
N GLY A 160 19.11 -18.27 4.39
CA GLY A 160 19.72 -18.42 5.71
C GLY A 160 19.89 -19.88 6.16
N HIS A 161 19.26 -20.85 5.46
CA HIS A 161 19.48 -22.29 5.71
C HIS A 161 20.72 -22.83 4.98
N TYR A 162 21.06 -22.24 3.82
CA TYR A 162 22.11 -22.71 2.92
C TYR A 162 23.27 -21.73 2.75
N GLY A 163 23.37 -20.70 3.59
CA GLY A 163 24.42 -19.69 3.56
C GLY A 163 24.72 -19.14 4.94
N ASP A 164 25.54 -18.10 4.97
CA ASP A 164 25.88 -17.39 6.19
C ASP A 164 24.64 -16.70 6.78
N GLN A 165 24.52 -16.70 8.10
CA GLN A 165 23.54 -15.87 8.79
C GLN A 165 23.81 -14.40 8.52
N ARG A 166 22.74 -13.62 8.34
CA ARG A 166 22.83 -12.21 8.01
C ARG A 166 22.14 -11.39 9.08
N LYS A 167 22.83 -10.38 9.58
CA LYS A 167 22.24 -9.41 10.49
C LYS A 167 21.21 -8.59 9.75
N THR A 168 19.96 -8.67 10.20
CA THR A 168 18.83 -8.00 9.56
C THR A 168 18.26 -6.94 10.50
N ILE A 169 18.04 -5.73 9.99
CA ILE A 169 17.29 -4.69 10.69
C ILE A 169 15.99 -4.39 9.93
N ILE A 170 14.93 -4.11 10.68
CA ILE A 170 13.61 -3.81 10.12
C ILE A 170 13.11 -2.53 10.74
N PHE A 171 12.80 -1.55 9.91
CA PHE A 171 12.19 -0.31 10.33
C PHE A 171 10.67 -0.45 10.35
N SER A 172 10.06 -0.08 11.50
CA SER A 172 8.65 -0.24 11.79
C SER A 172 8.23 -1.68 12.19
N PHE A 173 7.05 -1.80 12.76
CA PHE A 173 6.46 -3.09 13.14
C PHE A 173 4.96 -3.12 12.79
N GLY A 174 4.63 -2.70 11.57
CA GLY A 174 3.30 -2.77 10.97
C GLY A 174 3.06 -4.07 10.20
N ALA A 175 1.96 -4.13 9.45
CA ALA A 175 1.59 -5.29 8.63
C ALA A 175 2.68 -5.65 7.61
N VAL A 176 3.23 -4.66 6.92
CA VAL A 176 4.32 -4.82 5.94
C VAL A 176 5.55 -5.48 6.58
N SER A 177 6.03 -4.92 7.69
CA SER A 177 7.21 -5.43 8.40
C SER A 177 6.98 -6.85 8.92
N ARG A 178 5.78 -7.17 9.42
CA ARG A 178 5.42 -8.54 9.84
C ARG A 178 5.53 -9.53 8.69
N GLY A 179 5.05 -9.17 7.50
CA GLY A 179 5.20 -10.00 6.31
C GLY A 179 6.65 -10.28 5.95
N ALA A 180 7.49 -9.24 5.98
CA ALA A 180 8.92 -9.40 5.75
C ALA A 180 9.61 -10.30 6.80
N ILE A 181 9.24 -10.17 8.10
CA ILE A 181 9.73 -11.04 9.16
C ILE A 181 9.35 -12.49 8.89
N TYR A 182 8.12 -12.77 8.45
CA TYR A 182 7.69 -14.13 8.12
C TYR A 182 8.52 -14.73 6.97
N ALA A 183 8.81 -13.93 5.94
CA ALA A 183 9.67 -14.38 4.85
C ALA A 183 11.11 -14.64 5.32
N LEU A 184 11.70 -13.72 6.09
CA LEU A 184 13.02 -13.88 6.70
C LEU A 184 13.13 -15.17 7.51
N LYS A 185 12.20 -15.40 8.43
CA LYS A 185 12.18 -16.60 9.27
C LYS A 185 11.96 -17.87 8.46
N ALA A 186 11.06 -17.85 7.48
CA ALA A 186 10.83 -18.98 6.57
C ALA A 186 12.08 -19.34 5.76
N HIS A 187 12.92 -18.36 5.45
CA HIS A 187 14.21 -18.53 4.77
C HIS A 187 15.40 -18.68 5.73
N GLY A 188 15.16 -18.99 7.01
CA GLY A 188 16.20 -19.37 7.96
C GLY A 188 17.04 -18.22 8.52
N PHE A 189 16.69 -16.94 8.25
CA PHE A 189 17.34 -15.80 8.88
C PHE A 189 16.85 -15.64 10.31
N ARG A 190 17.78 -15.50 11.27
CA ARG A 190 17.47 -15.53 12.72
C ARG A 190 17.92 -14.29 13.47
N ASP A 191 18.97 -13.62 13.00
CA ASP A 191 19.47 -12.38 13.61
C ASP A 191 18.65 -11.19 13.09
N ILE A 192 17.49 -10.95 13.71
CA ILE A 192 16.51 -9.94 13.29
C ILE A 192 16.32 -8.91 14.41
N THR A 193 16.67 -7.66 14.14
CA THR A 193 16.41 -6.51 15.01
C THR A 193 15.28 -5.65 14.43
N ILE A 194 14.25 -5.39 15.24
CA ILE A 194 13.09 -4.59 14.85
C ILE A 194 13.22 -3.22 15.50
N CYS A 195 13.28 -2.18 14.69
CA CYS A 195 13.37 -0.79 15.12
C CYS A 195 11.98 -0.17 15.20
N ILE A 196 11.51 0.14 16.41
CA ILE A 196 10.20 0.72 16.68
C ILE A 196 10.29 2.16 17.11
N GLN A 197 9.33 2.98 16.72
CA GLN A 197 9.20 4.37 17.15
C GLN A 197 8.11 4.55 18.22
N ARG A 198 7.19 3.58 18.29
CA ARG A 198 6.09 3.58 19.24
C ARG A 198 6.57 3.22 20.65
N PRO A 199 5.86 3.64 21.71
CA PRO A 199 6.09 3.15 23.07
C PRO A 199 5.89 1.61 23.15
N ASP A 200 6.67 0.95 23.98
CA ASP A 200 6.66 -0.52 24.11
C ASP A 200 5.28 -1.10 24.42
N HIS A 201 4.47 -0.39 25.23
CA HIS A 201 3.11 -0.80 25.59
C HIS A 201 2.10 -0.76 24.41
N GLU A 202 2.47 -0.14 23.30
CA GLU A 202 1.70 -0.13 22.04
C GLU A 202 2.12 -1.24 21.07
N VAL A 203 3.22 -1.94 21.37
CA VAL A 203 3.67 -3.08 20.57
C VAL A 203 2.84 -4.29 20.95
N ARG A 204 1.93 -4.68 20.08
CA ARG A 204 1.08 -5.86 20.28
C ARG A 204 1.58 -7.02 19.44
N GLU A 205 1.35 -8.24 19.95
CA GLU A 205 1.65 -9.47 19.20
C GLU A 205 3.10 -9.53 18.72
N GLU A 206 4.05 -9.42 19.66
CA GLU A 206 5.48 -9.55 19.35
C GLU A 206 5.77 -10.87 18.62
N VAL A 207 6.69 -10.80 17.67
CA VAL A 207 7.22 -11.99 17.01
C VAL A 207 8.38 -12.50 17.85
N LEU A 208 8.26 -13.73 18.34
CA LEU A 208 9.30 -14.38 19.17
C LEU A 208 10.62 -14.49 18.41
N ASP A 209 11.73 -14.57 19.15
CA ASP A 209 13.10 -14.69 18.60
C ASP A 209 13.48 -13.52 17.67
N CYS A 210 13.07 -12.31 18.01
CA CYS A 210 13.52 -11.05 17.41
C CYS A 210 13.96 -10.09 18.52
N HIS A 211 14.95 -9.25 18.23
CA HIS A 211 15.33 -8.16 19.11
C HIS A 211 14.52 -6.93 18.80
N TYR A 212 14.05 -6.24 19.83
CA TYR A 212 13.28 -4.99 19.67
C TYR A 212 14.11 -3.84 20.23
N VAL A 213 14.30 -2.80 19.45
CA VAL A 213 14.96 -1.57 19.88
C VAL A 213 14.10 -0.37 19.53
N LYS A 214 14.15 0.64 20.39
CA LYS A 214 13.44 1.88 20.13
C LYS A 214 14.33 2.84 19.35
N ILE A 215 13.78 3.50 18.34
CA ILE A 215 14.45 4.59 17.63
C ILE A 215 13.76 5.91 17.92
N VAL A 216 14.56 6.95 18.18
CA VAL A 216 14.08 8.29 18.54
C VAL A 216 14.87 9.36 17.79
N ALA A 217 14.25 10.50 17.57
CA ALA A 217 14.98 11.67 17.08
C ALA A 217 15.98 12.18 18.13
N GLY A 218 17.18 12.49 17.70
CA GLY A 218 18.19 13.09 18.56
C GLY A 218 17.90 14.56 18.86
N LYS A 219 18.42 15.05 19.98
CA LYS A 219 18.34 16.46 20.38
C LYS A 219 19.42 17.28 19.67
N LYS A 220 19.30 18.60 19.72
CA LYS A 220 20.32 19.51 19.16
C LYS A 220 21.72 19.15 19.67
N GLY A 221 22.65 18.89 18.77
CA GLY A 221 24.03 18.50 19.08
C GLY A 221 24.24 16.98 19.24
N GLN A 222 23.22 16.19 19.10
CA GLN A 222 23.28 14.72 19.03
C GLN A 222 23.15 14.23 17.58
N PRO A 223 23.47 12.94 17.29
CA PRO A 223 23.12 12.31 16.04
C PRO A 223 21.62 12.45 15.75
N ARG A 224 21.25 12.57 14.47
CA ARG A 224 19.86 12.84 14.02
C ARG A 224 18.86 11.80 14.53
N MET A 225 19.26 10.53 14.51
CA MET A 225 18.47 9.44 15.07
C MET A 225 19.31 8.57 15.99
N LEU A 226 18.71 8.13 17.07
CA LEU A 226 19.33 7.31 18.11
C LEU A 226 18.56 6.01 18.27
N VAL A 227 19.28 4.93 18.49
CA VAL A 227 18.77 3.66 19.02
C VAL A 227 18.84 3.73 20.53
N VAL A 228 17.74 3.39 21.19
CA VAL A 228 17.68 3.25 22.65
C VAL A 228 17.64 1.76 22.96
N GLU A 229 18.66 1.27 23.63
CA GLU A 229 18.80 -0.12 24.06
C GLU A 229 17.97 -0.40 25.33
N HIS A 230 17.79 -1.68 25.68
CA HIS A 230 16.99 -2.08 26.86
C HIS A 230 17.54 -1.56 28.20
N ASP A 231 18.86 -1.34 28.29
CA ASP A 231 19.51 -0.78 29.49
C ASP A 231 19.42 0.76 29.56
N GLY A 232 18.76 1.39 28.57
CA GLY A 232 18.63 2.83 28.45
C GLY A 232 19.83 3.54 27.83
N SER A 233 20.87 2.83 27.43
CA SER A 233 21.97 3.40 26.66
C SER A 233 21.50 3.81 25.27
N CYS A 234 22.16 4.82 24.69
CA CYS A 234 21.82 5.31 23.36
C CYS A 234 23.05 5.28 22.46
N ARG A 235 22.86 4.86 21.21
CA ARG A 235 23.87 4.93 20.14
C ARG A 235 23.28 5.50 18.85
N PRO A 236 24.11 6.04 17.95
CA PRO A 236 23.63 6.50 16.64
C PRO A 236 22.95 5.37 15.85
N LEU A 237 21.85 5.68 15.16
CA LEU A 237 21.19 4.71 14.26
C LEU A 237 22.13 4.24 13.15
N THR A 238 23.04 5.12 12.69
CA THR A 238 24.05 4.81 11.67
C THR A 238 24.99 3.67 12.08
N GLU A 239 25.28 3.49 13.37
CA GLU A 239 26.06 2.35 13.86
C GLU A 239 25.29 1.04 13.66
N LEU A 240 24.00 0.99 14.01
CA LEU A 240 23.18 -0.18 13.80
C LEU A 240 23.06 -0.51 12.30
N ILE A 241 22.85 0.50 11.44
CA ILE A 241 22.77 0.37 9.99
C ILE A 241 24.10 -0.17 9.41
N SER A 242 25.25 0.27 9.93
CA SER A 242 26.57 -0.16 9.43
C SER A 242 26.88 -1.63 9.70
N GLU A 243 26.20 -2.24 10.65
CA GLU A 243 26.33 -3.66 10.98
C GLU A 243 25.42 -4.56 10.14
N ALA A 244 24.39 -4.01 9.50
CA ALA A 244 23.32 -4.76 8.86
C ALA A 244 23.72 -5.30 7.47
N ASP A 245 23.47 -6.58 7.25
CA ASP A 245 23.56 -7.22 5.93
C ASP A 245 22.28 -7.03 5.12
N ILE A 246 21.13 -7.01 5.81
CA ILE A 246 19.81 -6.81 5.22
C ILE A 246 19.09 -5.70 6.01
N ILE A 247 18.51 -4.76 5.29
CA ILE A 247 17.70 -3.67 5.84
C ILE A 247 16.33 -3.74 5.20
N VAL A 248 15.27 -3.84 6.01
CA VAL A 248 13.88 -3.79 5.52
C VAL A 248 13.22 -2.50 5.96
N ASN A 249 12.69 -1.73 5.02
CA ASN A 249 11.87 -0.57 5.30
C ASN A 249 10.39 -0.88 5.03
N GLY A 250 9.61 -1.01 6.10
CA GLY A 250 8.15 -1.14 6.06
C GLY A 250 7.44 0.02 6.74
N THR A 251 8.11 1.17 6.85
CA THR A 251 7.58 2.35 7.52
C THR A 251 6.52 3.03 6.67
N PHE A 252 5.38 3.30 7.28
CA PHE A 252 4.42 4.21 6.66
C PHE A 252 4.98 5.64 6.74
N GLN A 253 5.12 6.29 5.59
CA GLN A 253 5.61 7.67 5.50
C GLN A 253 4.45 8.67 5.58
N GLU A 254 4.57 9.62 6.51
CA GLU A 254 3.75 10.83 6.48
C GLU A 254 4.36 11.80 5.48
N THR A 255 3.67 12.04 4.38
CA THR A 255 4.20 12.85 3.26
C THR A 255 4.58 14.27 3.66
N ASP A 256 3.93 14.85 4.68
CA ASP A 256 4.24 16.19 5.19
C ASP A 256 5.38 16.21 6.21
N ASN A 257 5.73 15.05 6.78
CA ASN A 257 6.82 14.90 7.75
C ASN A 257 7.49 13.52 7.60
N PRO A 258 8.16 13.25 6.48
CA PRO A 258 8.76 11.96 6.22
C PRO A 258 9.89 11.64 7.21
N ILE A 259 10.05 10.35 7.49
CA ILE A 259 11.14 9.85 8.32
C ILE A 259 12.30 9.48 7.40
N ASP A 260 13.44 10.13 7.60
CA ASP A 260 14.68 9.78 6.90
C ASP A 260 15.57 8.95 7.82
N PHE A 261 15.91 7.75 7.43
CA PHE A 261 16.86 6.90 8.17
C PHE A 261 18.30 7.23 7.85
N LEU A 262 18.58 7.65 6.61
CA LEU A 262 19.89 8.05 6.15
C LEU A 262 19.82 9.32 5.31
N THR A 263 20.67 10.29 5.63
CA THR A 263 21.00 11.43 4.79
C THR A 263 22.14 11.08 3.83
N GLU A 264 22.39 11.91 2.83
CA GLU A 264 23.49 11.72 1.87
C GLU A 264 24.87 11.64 2.59
N GLN A 265 25.07 12.47 3.62
CA GLN A 265 26.32 12.46 4.40
C GLN A 265 26.47 11.16 5.22
N GLU A 266 25.37 10.56 5.65
CA GLU A 266 25.38 9.32 6.42
C GLU A 266 25.43 8.07 5.53
N GLY A 267 25.21 8.20 4.22
CA GLY A 267 25.17 7.06 3.27
C GLY A 267 26.47 6.26 3.18
N GLU A 268 27.59 6.81 3.69
CA GLU A 268 28.87 6.09 3.79
C GLU A 268 28.85 4.97 4.85
N CYS A 269 27.91 5.00 5.80
CA CYS A 269 27.84 3.99 6.87
C CYS A 269 27.30 2.64 6.38
N LEU A 270 26.70 2.56 5.18
CA LEU A 270 26.14 1.32 4.68
C LEU A 270 27.22 0.24 4.51
N LYS A 271 26.94 -0.94 5.07
CA LYS A 271 27.83 -2.09 4.96
C LYS A 271 27.99 -2.50 3.49
N ALA A 272 29.23 -2.77 3.07
CA ALA A 272 29.51 -3.22 1.71
C ALA A 272 28.72 -4.49 1.36
N ASN A 273 28.14 -4.53 0.17
CA ASN A 273 27.30 -5.63 -0.33
C ASN A 273 26.03 -5.90 0.50
N SER A 274 25.55 -4.94 1.29
CA SER A 274 24.26 -5.04 1.96
C SER A 274 23.08 -5.01 0.98
N LEU A 275 21.91 -5.41 1.45
CA LEU A 275 20.66 -5.41 0.71
C LEU A 275 19.64 -4.54 1.46
N ILE A 276 19.10 -3.55 0.78
CA ILE A 276 17.95 -2.79 1.26
C ILE A 276 16.71 -3.30 0.53
N ILE A 277 15.67 -3.66 1.28
CA ILE A 277 14.34 -4.03 0.80
C ILE A 277 13.40 -2.93 1.25
N ASP A 278 13.15 -1.97 0.38
CA ASP A 278 12.26 -0.85 0.66
C ASP A 278 10.86 -1.14 0.14
N VAL A 279 9.94 -1.46 1.04
CA VAL A 279 8.55 -1.76 0.72
C VAL A 279 7.68 -0.52 0.75
N SER A 280 8.13 0.53 1.42
CA SER A 280 7.48 1.86 1.41
C SER A 280 7.52 2.47 0.02
N CYS A 281 8.65 2.34 -0.68
CA CYS A 281 8.85 2.76 -2.08
C CYS A 281 8.57 4.24 -2.36
N ASP A 282 8.55 5.10 -1.34
CA ASP A 282 8.29 6.53 -1.49
C ASP A 282 9.58 7.26 -1.92
N GLU A 283 9.52 7.97 -3.04
CA GLU A 283 10.68 8.63 -3.62
C GLU A 283 11.26 9.68 -2.69
N GLY A 284 12.56 9.55 -2.39
CA GLY A 284 13.29 10.46 -1.50
C GLY A 284 12.91 10.37 -0.02
N MET A 285 12.14 9.37 0.42
CA MET A 285 11.76 9.16 1.82
C MET A 285 12.42 7.90 2.39
N GLY A 286 12.79 7.94 3.65
CA GLY A 286 13.51 6.85 4.32
C GLY A 286 14.99 6.82 3.98
N PHE A 287 15.32 6.78 2.71
CA PHE A 287 16.68 6.88 2.19
C PHE A 287 16.73 7.97 1.12
N PHE A 288 17.73 8.85 1.17
CA PHE A 288 17.84 9.97 0.22
C PHE A 288 17.91 9.55 -1.25
N PHE A 289 18.27 8.28 -1.55
CA PHE A 289 18.31 7.69 -2.89
C PHE A 289 17.09 6.81 -3.18
N ALA A 290 16.09 6.78 -2.30
CA ALA A 290 14.90 5.96 -2.47
C ALA A 290 14.14 6.33 -3.74
N LYS A 291 13.78 5.33 -4.51
CA LYS A 291 12.87 5.44 -5.66
C LYS A 291 12.24 4.09 -5.98
N PRO A 292 10.98 4.06 -6.44
CA PRO A 292 10.33 2.82 -6.83
C PRO A 292 11.06 2.14 -8.00
N THR A 293 10.97 0.80 -8.01
CA THR A 293 11.48 -0.06 -9.07
C THR A 293 10.34 -0.91 -9.66
N THR A 294 10.63 -1.70 -10.69
CA THR A 294 9.65 -2.57 -11.37
C THR A 294 10.09 -4.03 -11.28
N PHE A 295 9.20 -4.99 -11.54
CA PHE A 295 9.57 -6.40 -11.61
C PHE A 295 10.60 -6.70 -12.70
N LYS A 296 10.59 -5.94 -13.79
CA LYS A 296 11.57 -6.05 -14.87
C LYS A 296 12.97 -5.57 -14.46
N ASN A 297 13.04 -4.52 -13.65
CA ASN A 297 14.27 -3.96 -13.11
C ASN A 297 14.13 -3.76 -11.59
N PRO A 298 14.14 -4.87 -10.80
CA PRO A 298 13.68 -4.83 -9.42
C PRO A 298 14.68 -4.22 -8.44
N MET A 299 15.94 -4.11 -8.84
CA MET A 299 17.03 -3.60 -8.00
C MET A 299 17.92 -2.61 -8.77
N PHE A 300 18.50 -1.68 -8.03
CA PHE A 300 19.64 -0.90 -8.50
C PHE A 300 20.72 -0.85 -7.40
N LYS A 301 21.91 -0.38 -7.75
CA LYS A 301 22.99 -0.22 -6.78
C LYS A 301 23.12 1.25 -6.35
N TYR A 302 23.15 1.43 -5.03
CA TYR A 302 23.75 2.61 -4.42
C TYR A 302 25.14 2.19 -3.90
N LYS A 303 26.21 2.64 -4.59
CA LYS A 303 27.58 2.16 -4.35
C LYS A 303 27.67 0.62 -4.44
N THR A 304 27.93 -0.04 -3.32
CA THR A 304 27.99 -1.52 -3.23
C THR A 304 26.72 -2.15 -2.67
N THR A 305 25.76 -1.34 -2.21
CA THR A 305 24.48 -1.79 -1.65
C THR A 305 23.47 -2.02 -2.76
N ASP A 306 22.78 -3.15 -2.74
CA ASP A 306 21.64 -3.42 -3.60
C ASP A 306 20.38 -2.85 -2.97
N TYR A 307 19.61 -2.11 -3.75
CA TYR A 307 18.35 -1.51 -3.31
C TYR A 307 17.19 -2.06 -4.13
N TYR A 308 16.25 -2.69 -3.45
CA TYR A 308 15.03 -3.28 -3.99
C TYR A 308 13.82 -2.46 -3.55
N ALA A 309 12.93 -2.06 -4.47
CA ALA A 309 11.75 -1.26 -4.15
C ALA A 309 10.60 -1.42 -5.17
N VAL A 310 10.23 -2.66 -5.51
CA VAL A 310 9.07 -2.90 -6.40
C VAL A 310 7.79 -2.46 -5.71
N ASP A 311 7.03 -1.55 -6.33
CA ASP A 311 5.90 -0.82 -5.71
C ASP A 311 4.57 -1.59 -5.64
N HIS A 312 4.52 -2.83 -6.14
CA HIS A 312 3.31 -3.68 -6.13
C HIS A 312 3.65 -5.16 -5.93
N THR A 313 4.54 -5.42 -5.00
CA THR A 313 5.08 -6.76 -4.71
C THR A 313 4.05 -7.86 -4.47
N PRO A 314 2.81 -7.63 -3.93
CA PRO A 314 1.82 -8.70 -3.82
C PRO A 314 1.39 -9.33 -5.15
N SER A 315 1.64 -8.68 -6.31
CA SER A 315 1.45 -9.28 -7.63
C SER A 315 2.32 -10.52 -7.86
N TYR A 316 3.40 -10.68 -7.10
CA TYR A 316 4.25 -11.87 -7.11
C TYR A 316 3.49 -13.13 -6.64
N LEU A 317 2.62 -12.99 -5.66
CA LEU A 317 1.70 -14.04 -5.18
C LEU A 317 0.24 -13.63 -5.51
N TRP A 318 0.00 -13.30 -6.78
CA TRP A 318 -1.21 -12.64 -7.26
C TRP A 318 -2.50 -13.36 -6.86
N GLU A 319 -2.53 -14.69 -6.88
CA GLU A 319 -3.74 -15.47 -6.54
C GLU A 319 -4.09 -15.32 -5.05
N SER A 320 -3.09 -15.49 -4.16
CA SER A 320 -3.28 -15.28 -2.72
C SER A 320 -3.63 -13.82 -2.38
N ALA A 321 -3.01 -12.86 -3.08
CA ALA A 321 -3.33 -11.44 -2.94
C ALA A 321 -4.76 -11.14 -3.40
N THR A 322 -5.20 -11.70 -4.53
CA THR A 322 -6.56 -11.60 -5.03
C THR A 322 -7.57 -12.13 -4.01
N ARG A 323 -7.33 -13.31 -3.41
CA ARG A 323 -8.20 -13.85 -2.35
C ARG A 323 -8.30 -12.90 -1.17
N SER A 324 -7.18 -12.35 -0.75
CA SER A 324 -7.12 -11.43 0.40
C SER A 324 -7.84 -10.11 0.10
N ILE A 325 -7.58 -9.49 -1.06
CA ILE A 325 -8.24 -8.25 -1.48
C ILE A 325 -9.74 -8.49 -1.60
N SER A 326 -10.14 -9.52 -2.31
CA SER A 326 -11.54 -9.86 -2.54
C SER A 326 -12.30 -10.11 -1.23
N ALA A 327 -11.71 -10.86 -0.28
CA ALA A 327 -12.35 -11.12 1.01
C ALA A 327 -12.61 -9.83 1.80
N ALA A 328 -11.71 -8.86 1.72
CA ALA A 328 -11.87 -7.55 2.35
C ALA A 328 -12.87 -6.66 1.61
N LEU A 329 -12.85 -6.71 0.27
CA LEU A 329 -13.64 -5.84 -0.60
C LEU A 329 -15.14 -6.16 -0.58
N VAL A 330 -15.50 -7.46 -0.60
CA VAL A 330 -16.89 -7.91 -0.72
C VAL A 330 -17.80 -7.35 0.39
N VAL A 331 -17.25 -7.05 1.56
CA VAL A 331 -17.97 -6.47 2.69
C VAL A 331 -18.48 -5.06 2.37
N TYR A 332 -17.76 -4.30 1.52
CA TYR A 332 -18.09 -2.91 1.18
C TYR A 332 -18.88 -2.77 -0.11
N LEU A 333 -19.04 -3.82 -0.91
CA LEU A 333 -19.81 -3.79 -2.16
C LEU A 333 -21.23 -3.25 -1.97
N PRO A 334 -22.03 -3.70 -0.96
CA PRO A 334 -23.36 -3.18 -0.76
C PRO A 334 -23.38 -1.66 -0.51
N ILE A 335 -22.35 -1.15 0.16
CA ILE A 335 -22.23 0.28 0.50
C ILE A 335 -21.88 1.09 -0.75
N VAL A 336 -20.90 0.61 -1.52
CA VAL A 336 -20.43 1.31 -2.73
C VAL A 336 -21.51 1.30 -3.82
N LEU A 337 -22.18 0.17 -4.01
CA LEU A 337 -23.26 0.06 -5.00
C LEU A 337 -24.51 0.84 -4.62
N ALA A 338 -24.73 1.12 -3.34
CA ALA A 338 -25.83 1.98 -2.90
C ALA A 338 -25.62 3.48 -3.21
N GLY A 339 -24.43 3.86 -3.66
CA GLY A 339 -24.10 5.19 -4.17
C GLY A 339 -23.75 6.25 -3.11
N PRO A 340 -23.56 7.51 -3.55
CA PRO A 340 -22.97 8.58 -2.73
C PRO A 340 -23.62 8.79 -1.36
N SER A 341 -24.96 8.71 -1.28
CA SER A 341 -25.68 8.84 0.01
C SER A 341 -25.27 7.77 1.04
N SER A 342 -24.90 6.57 0.57
CA SER A 342 -24.40 5.49 1.41
C SER A 342 -22.92 5.67 1.75
N TRP A 343 -22.13 6.17 0.81
CA TRP A 343 -20.70 6.47 1.03
C TRP A 343 -20.51 7.43 2.20
N GLN A 344 -21.29 8.51 2.23
CA GLN A 344 -21.22 9.52 3.30
C GLN A 344 -21.57 8.97 4.69
N LYS A 345 -22.38 7.91 4.76
CA LYS A 345 -22.78 7.27 6.02
C LYS A 345 -21.77 6.24 6.51
N ASN A 346 -20.92 5.71 5.64
CA ASN A 346 -19.88 4.74 6.00
C ASN A 346 -18.54 5.44 6.14
N GLN A 347 -17.99 5.46 7.33
CA GLN A 347 -16.76 6.21 7.62
C GLN A 347 -15.55 5.68 6.85
N THR A 348 -15.43 4.36 6.62
CA THR A 348 -14.35 3.76 5.84
C THR A 348 -14.37 4.25 4.40
N ILE A 349 -15.54 4.20 3.74
CA ILE A 349 -15.67 4.66 2.35
C ILE A 349 -15.53 6.19 2.26
N ARG A 350 -16.24 6.94 3.14
CA ARG A 350 -16.20 8.41 3.13
C ARG A 350 -14.77 8.96 3.25
N LYS A 351 -13.99 8.38 4.16
CA LYS A 351 -12.59 8.82 4.41
C LYS A 351 -11.63 8.37 3.32
N ALA A 352 -11.99 7.34 2.55
CA ALA A 352 -11.21 6.85 1.42
C ALA A 352 -11.50 7.62 0.11
N ILE A 353 -12.47 8.52 0.08
CA ILE A 353 -12.70 9.36 -1.09
C ILE A 353 -11.59 10.43 -1.14
N ASN A 354 -10.67 10.27 -2.06
CA ASN A 354 -9.55 11.22 -2.27
C ASN A 354 -9.98 12.40 -3.13
N ILE A 355 -10.77 12.13 -4.16
CA ILE A 355 -11.32 13.13 -5.09
C ILE A 355 -12.79 12.77 -5.30
N GLU A 356 -13.69 13.77 -5.28
CA GLU A 356 -15.12 13.61 -5.53
C GLU A 356 -15.56 14.63 -6.57
N GLU A 357 -16.02 14.13 -7.73
CA GLU A 357 -16.44 14.96 -8.87
C GLU A 357 -15.38 16.01 -9.28
N GLY A 358 -14.10 15.61 -9.25
CA GLY A 358 -12.95 16.47 -9.57
C GLY A 358 -12.49 17.39 -8.43
N VAL A 359 -13.17 17.36 -7.28
CA VAL A 359 -12.78 18.18 -6.11
C VAL A 359 -11.96 17.34 -5.13
N ILE A 360 -10.79 17.83 -4.75
CA ILE A 360 -9.91 17.15 -3.79
C ILE A 360 -10.56 17.09 -2.41
N ARG A 361 -10.65 15.89 -1.84
CA ARG A 361 -11.18 15.61 -0.49
C ARG A 361 -10.10 15.23 0.51
N ASN A 362 -8.98 14.68 0.04
CA ASN A 362 -7.85 14.32 0.90
C ASN A 362 -6.88 15.52 1.01
N PRO A 363 -6.73 16.13 2.21
CA PRO A 363 -5.90 17.32 2.39
C PRO A 363 -4.41 17.06 2.14
N SER A 364 -3.93 15.80 2.30
CA SER A 364 -2.53 15.45 2.02
C SER A 364 -2.16 15.62 0.54
N ILE A 365 -3.14 15.59 -0.37
CA ILE A 365 -2.90 15.90 -1.79
C ILE A 365 -2.53 17.38 -1.95
N LEU A 366 -3.23 18.28 -1.25
CA LEU A 366 -2.96 19.72 -1.34
C LEU A 366 -1.58 20.06 -0.80
N SER A 367 -1.24 19.55 0.39
CA SER A 367 0.04 19.83 1.06
C SER A 367 1.21 19.25 0.28
N PHE A 368 1.19 17.95 0.00
CA PHE A 368 2.29 17.26 -0.67
C PHE A 368 2.55 17.76 -2.08
N GLN A 369 1.48 17.95 -2.87
CA GLN A 369 1.59 18.44 -4.24
C GLN A 369 1.71 19.97 -4.33
N LYS A 370 1.69 20.68 -3.20
CA LYS A 370 1.74 22.15 -3.13
C LYS A 370 0.67 22.82 -4.00
N ARG A 371 -0.53 22.25 -3.98
CA ARG A 371 -1.69 22.76 -4.74
C ARG A 371 -2.32 23.95 -4.03
N HIS A 372 -3.04 24.77 -4.79
CA HIS A 372 -3.77 25.87 -4.21
C HIS A 372 -4.98 25.37 -3.41
N PRO A 373 -5.32 25.97 -2.25
CA PRO A 373 -6.50 25.56 -1.46
C PRO A 373 -7.82 25.56 -2.21
N SER A 374 -7.97 26.36 -3.26
CA SER A 374 -9.17 26.39 -4.12
C SER A 374 -9.36 25.12 -4.95
N ASP A 375 -8.32 24.28 -5.08
CA ASP A 375 -8.41 23.00 -5.78
C ASP A 375 -9.08 21.92 -4.92
N GLY A 376 -9.27 22.22 -3.62
CA GLY A 376 -9.92 21.38 -2.64
C GLY A 376 -11.29 21.86 -2.23
N ASP A 377 -11.98 21.06 -1.42
CA ASP A 377 -13.22 21.46 -0.75
C ASP A 377 -12.95 22.63 0.20
N ALA A 378 -13.77 23.67 0.14
CA ALA A 378 -13.68 24.83 1.03
C ALA A 378 -13.79 24.48 2.53
N SER A 379 -14.30 23.31 2.88
CA SER A 379 -14.31 22.79 4.25
C SER A 379 -13.01 22.14 4.72
N ILE A 380 -12.06 21.89 3.77
CA ILE A 380 -10.74 21.34 4.07
C ILE A 380 -9.81 22.49 4.50
N ASN A 381 -9.45 22.51 5.78
CA ASN A 381 -8.42 23.42 6.26
C ASN A 381 -7.03 22.80 6.01
N PRO A 382 -6.23 23.29 5.06
CA PRO A 382 -4.91 22.71 4.73
C PRO A 382 -3.86 22.85 5.85
N VAL A 383 -4.17 23.60 6.90
CA VAL A 383 -3.25 23.89 8.06
C VAL A 383 -3.71 23.20 9.34
N GLY A 384 -4.82 22.45 9.29
CA GLY A 384 -5.35 21.74 10.46
C GLY A 384 -4.50 20.52 10.81
N ASN A 385 -3.61 20.68 11.81
CA ASN A 385 -2.99 19.60 12.57
C ASN A 385 -3.85 18.34 12.66
N SER A 386 -3.78 17.49 11.68
CA SER A 386 -4.08 16.11 11.91
C SER A 386 -2.81 15.47 12.45
N SER A 387 -2.54 15.68 13.77
CA SER A 387 -1.78 14.69 14.51
C SER A 387 -2.60 13.40 14.42
N TRP A 388 -2.43 12.70 13.30
CA TRP A 388 -2.89 11.34 13.12
C TRP A 388 -2.05 10.49 14.07
N ASN A 389 -2.47 10.42 15.34
CA ASN A 389 -1.98 9.42 16.25
C ASN A 389 -2.44 8.06 15.69
N ARG A 390 -1.76 7.58 14.68
CA ARG A 390 -1.94 6.24 14.10
C ARG A 390 -1.26 5.22 15.01
N GLY A 391 -1.82 5.04 16.17
CA GLY A 391 -1.39 3.98 17.06
C GLY A 391 -1.95 2.63 16.65
N ASP A 392 -1.81 2.11 15.48
CA ASP A 392 -2.16 0.71 15.10
C ASP A 392 -2.29 0.56 13.56
N VAL A 393 -1.23 0.86 12.80
CA VAL A 393 -1.17 0.43 11.40
C VAL A 393 -0.16 -0.69 11.23
#